data_910447d81250b73d7927ed59c1e8215a
#
_entry.id   910447d81250b73d7927ed59c1e8215a
#
_cell.length_a   1.000
_cell.length_b   1.000
_cell.length_c   1.000
_cell.angle_alpha   90.00
_cell.angle_beta   90.00
_cell.angle_gamma   90.00
#
_symmetry.space_group_name_H-M   'P 1'
#
loop_
_entity.id
_entity.type
_entity.pdbx_description
1 polymer ?
#
loop_
_entity_poly.entity_id
_entity_poly.type
_entity_poly.pdbx_seq_one_letter_code
_entity_poly.pdbx_strand_id
1 'polypeptide(L)'
;AIYLMNSPEPDRDEGRIGRRRQAFLEEKLGSLPEKYVKIVAFHHHLVPVPHAGRETNVLEDAGDILDLVLTRNVDFVLMGHRHVSRILRISNTTLINAATTSSVRTRGRLGRSFNVIDLFADGSVKIYEWNVSLDKRILKAEYPPSLTS
;
A
#
# COMPACT_ATOMS: atom_id res chain seq x y z
N ALA A 1 -9.78 10.48 1.99
CA ALA A 1 -8.59 11.33 1.93
C ALA A 1 -7.40 10.51 1.43
N ILE A 2 -6.58 11.07 0.54
CA ILE A 2 -5.39 10.40 0.00
C ILE A 2 -4.17 11.29 0.27
N TYR A 3 -3.15 10.72 0.90
CA TYR A 3 -1.85 11.35 1.15
C TYR A 3 -0.78 10.68 0.33
N LEU A 4 -0.17 11.45 -0.57
CA LEU A 4 0.95 11.01 -1.39
C LEU A 4 2.26 11.43 -0.71
N MET A 5 3.09 10.45 -0.35
CA MET A 5 4.35 10.69 0.34
C MET A 5 5.51 10.36 -0.59
N ASN A 6 6.50 11.25 -0.65
CA ASN A 6 7.71 11.00 -1.41
C ASN A 6 8.68 10.14 -0.57
N SER A 7 8.94 8.91 -1.00
CA SER A 7 9.88 8.01 -0.36
C SER A 7 11.20 7.80 -1.11
N PRO A 8 11.31 7.99 -2.44
CA PRO A 8 12.58 7.92 -3.14
C PRO A 8 13.60 8.98 -2.66
N GLU A 9 14.87 8.59 -2.63
CA GLU A 9 16.01 9.49 -2.43
C GLU A 9 16.92 9.43 -3.66
N PRO A 10 17.64 10.52 -4.02
CA PRO A 10 18.55 10.52 -5.15
C PRO A 10 19.65 9.46 -5.00
N ASP A 11 19.96 8.76 -6.10
CA ASP A 11 21.05 7.79 -6.21
C ASP A 11 21.00 6.61 -5.24
N ARG A 12 19.78 6.28 -4.72
CA ARG A 12 19.57 5.17 -3.79
C ARG A 12 18.36 4.33 -4.19
N ASP A 13 18.48 3.01 -4.02
CA ASP A 13 17.37 2.07 -4.17
C ASP A 13 16.47 2.01 -2.92
N GLU A 14 17.02 2.37 -1.77
CA GLU A 14 16.30 2.47 -0.50
C GLU A 14 15.50 3.77 -0.45
N GLY A 15 14.34 3.69 0.20
CA GLY A 15 13.49 4.85 0.39
C GLY A 15 13.42 5.30 1.84
N ARG A 16 13.01 6.55 2.02
CA ARG A 16 12.78 7.14 3.34
C ARG A 16 11.69 8.21 3.30
N ILE A 17 10.79 8.20 4.27
CA ILE A 17 9.82 9.29 4.48
C ILE A 17 10.48 10.44 5.25
N GLY A 18 11.16 10.12 6.34
CA GLY A 18 11.84 11.08 7.21
C GLY A 18 10.91 11.81 8.18
N ARG A 19 11.46 12.21 9.33
CA ARG A 19 10.71 12.73 10.47
C ARG A 19 9.79 13.91 10.16
N ARG A 20 10.22 14.83 9.29
CA ARG A 20 9.40 16.01 8.94
C ARG A 20 8.12 15.62 8.22
N ARG A 21 8.22 14.67 7.28
CA ARG A 21 7.04 14.19 6.52
C ARG A 21 6.17 13.28 7.39
N GLN A 22 6.78 12.51 8.30
CA GLN A 22 6.04 11.72 9.29
C GLN A 22 5.18 12.63 10.18
N ALA A 23 5.77 13.66 10.78
CA ALA A 23 5.05 14.62 11.62
C ALA A 23 3.90 15.32 10.84
N PHE A 24 4.13 15.69 9.59
CA PHE A 24 3.08 16.23 8.72
C PHE A 24 1.95 15.22 8.51
N LEU A 25 2.29 13.97 8.17
CA LEU A 25 1.29 12.92 7.94
C LEU A 25 0.49 12.63 9.21
N GLU A 26 1.16 12.57 10.35
CA GLU A 26 0.54 12.36 11.66
C GLU A 26 -0.46 13.46 12.02
N GLU A 27 -0.08 14.73 11.85
CA GLU A 27 -0.96 15.88 12.06
C GLU A 27 -2.20 15.79 11.16
N LYS A 28 -2.00 15.52 9.87
CA LYS A 28 -3.10 15.48 8.89
C LYS A 28 -4.05 14.31 9.13
N LEU A 29 -3.53 13.12 9.44
CA LEU A 29 -4.35 11.96 9.77
C LEU A 29 -5.13 12.17 11.08
N GLY A 30 -4.49 12.80 12.08
CA GLY A 30 -5.12 13.08 13.37
C GLY A 30 -6.25 14.14 13.30
N SER A 31 -6.19 15.03 12.32
CA SER A 31 -7.22 16.07 12.11
C SER A 31 -8.39 15.62 11.24
N LEU A 32 -8.30 14.45 10.58
CA LEU A 32 -9.36 13.94 9.72
C LEU A 32 -10.52 13.37 10.54
N PRO A 33 -11.78 13.73 10.21
CA PRO A 33 -12.96 13.06 10.74
C PRO A 33 -12.95 11.56 10.42
N GLU A 34 -13.45 10.73 11.33
CA GLU A 34 -13.47 9.27 11.21
C GLU A 34 -14.22 8.74 9.96
N LYS A 35 -15.20 9.50 9.48
CA LYS A 35 -15.98 9.16 8.27
C LYS A 35 -15.17 9.08 6.98
N TYR A 36 -13.93 9.57 6.97
CA TYR A 36 -13.09 9.53 5.77
C TYR A 36 -12.34 8.19 5.67
N VAL A 37 -12.40 7.58 4.51
CA VAL A 37 -11.45 6.52 4.14
C VAL A 37 -10.07 7.17 4.00
N LYS A 38 -9.11 6.69 4.79
CA LYS A 38 -7.73 7.19 4.87
C LYS A 38 -6.82 6.34 4.02
N ILE A 39 -6.21 6.92 3.01
CA ILE A 39 -5.29 6.25 2.10
C ILE A 39 -3.94 6.96 2.15
N VAL A 40 -2.88 6.22 2.38
CA VAL A 40 -1.49 6.70 2.28
C VAL A 40 -0.80 5.98 1.14
N ALA A 41 -0.10 6.68 0.27
CA ALA A 41 0.59 6.09 -0.85
C ALA A 41 2.03 6.60 -0.97
N PHE A 42 2.97 5.69 -1.22
CA PHE A 42 4.38 5.97 -1.48
C PHE A 42 5.02 4.82 -2.28
N HIS A 43 6.24 5.02 -2.77
CA HIS A 43 6.85 4.08 -3.71
C HIS A 43 7.35 2.79 -3.05
N HIS A 44 8.13 2.89 -1.97
CA HIS A 44 8.78 1.75 -1.32
C HIS A 44 7.81 0.98 -0.40
N HIS A 45 8.09 -0.29 -0.15
CA HIS A 45 7.23 -1.13 0.69
C HIS A 45 7.61 -1.08 2.18
N LEU A 46 6.61 -1.23 3.06
CA LEU A 46 6.77 -1.21 4.53
C LEU A 46 7.25 -2.55 5.09
N VAL A 47 6.84 -3.65 4.45
CA VAL A 47 7.11 -5.00 4.93
C VAL A 47 7.75 -5.82 3.83
N PRO A 48 8.61 -6.79 4.18
CA PRO A 48 9.23 -7.67 3.21
C PRO A 48 8.21 -8.35 2.30
N VAL A 49 8.52 -8.40 0.99
CA VAL A 49 7.68 -9.05 -0.01
C VAL A 49 8.30 -10.39 -0.37
N PRO A 50 7.67 -11.55 -0.02
CA PRO A 50 8.17 -12.86 -0.35
C PRO A 50 8.45 -13.02 -1.84
N HIS A 51 9.51 -13.75 -2.17
CA HIS A 51 9.95 -14.01 -3.54
C HIS A 51 10.43 -12.77 -4.34
N ALA A 52 10.58 -11.63 -3.70
CA ALA A 52 11.07 -10.40 -4.33
C ALA A 52 12.61 -10.28 -4.39
N GLY A 53 13.35 -11.27 -3.91
CA GLY A 53 14.81 -11.29 -3.80
C GLY A 53 15.30 -10.74 -2.46
N ARG A 54 16.55 -10.22 -2.40
CA ARG A 54 17.11 -9.68 -1.16
C ARG A 54 16.30 -8.48 -0.66
N GLU A 55 16.01 -8.48 0.63
CA GLU A 55 15.16 -7.47 1.29
C GLU A 55 15.95 -6.22 1.73
N THR A 56 16.77 -5.67 0.84
CA THR A 56 17.51 -4.45 1.14
C THR A 56 16.73 -3.16 0.87
N ASN A 57 15.55 -3.26 0.26
CA ASN A 57 14.82 -2.12 -0.31
C ASN A 57 13.49 -1.84 0.41
N VAL A 58 13.36 -2.27 1.65
CA VAL A 58 12.31 -1.80 2.57
C VAL A 58 12.57 -0.33 2.88
N LEU A 59 11.52 0.42 3.13
CA LEU A 59 11.65 1.79 3.62
C LEU A 59 12.55 1.83 4.86
N GLU A 60 13.56 2.71 4.92
CA GLU A 60 14.51 2.76 6.05
C GLU A 60 13.82 3.02 7.40
N ASP A 61 12.78 3.85 7.39
CA ASP A 61 11.95 4.20 8.54
C ASP A 61 10.60 3.44 8.54
N ALA A 62 10.60 2.21 7.99
CA ALA A 62 9.39 1.40 7.85
C ALA A 62 8.68 1.13 9.17
N GLY A 63 9.42 0.90 10.26
CA GLY A 63 8.84 0.67 11.58
C GLY A 63 8.03 1.85 12.08
N ASP A 64 8.60 3.07 11.99
CA ASP A 64 7.94 4.31 12.41
C ASP A 64 6.68 4.59 11.57
N ILE A 65 6.76 4.38 10.26
CA ILE A 65 5.61 4.56 9.36
C ILE A 65 4.54 3.50 9.60
N LEU A 66 4.93 2.25 9.84
CA LEU A 66 3.97 1.18 10.13
C LEU A 66 3.21 1.48 11.43
N ASP A 67 3.92 1.86 12.49
CA ASP A 67 3.30 2.26 13.75
C ASP A 67 2.33 3.44 13.55
N LEU A 68 2.75 4.48 12.82
CA LEU A 68 1.93 5.65 12.55
C LEU A 68 0.64 5.28 11.79
N VAL A 69 0.71 4.49 10.72
CA VAL A 69 -0.48 4.14 9.94
C VAL A 69 -1.44 3.24 10.72
N LEU A 70 -0.94 2.37 11.59
CA LEU A 70 -1.76 1.52 12.45
C LEU A 70 -2.44 2.34 13.55
N THR A 71 -1.70 3.19 14.25
CA THR A 71 -2.24 4.01 15.36
C THR A 71 -3.20 5.10 14.90
N ARG A 72 -3.07 5.59 13.65
CA ARG A 72 -3.98 6.57 13.04
C ARG A 72 -5.13 5.93 12.25
N ASN A 73 -5.30 4.60 12.33
CA ASN A 73 -6.34 3.84 11.65
C ASN A 73 -6.41 4.18 10.16
N VAL A 74 -5.27 4.07 9.45
CA VAL A 74 -5.23 4.19 8.00
C VAL A 74 -5.85 2.95 7.38
N ASP A 75 -6.82 3.10 6.48
CA ASP A 75 -7.50 1.97 5.85
C ASP A 75 -6.61 1.27 4.83
N PHE A 76 -5.92 2.05 3.98
CA PHE A 76 -5.10 1.51 2.91
C PHE A 76 -3.73 2.19 2.84
N VAL A 77 -2.68 1.37 2.70
CA VAL A 77 -1.34 1.83 2.32
C VAL A 77 -1.00 1.25 0.96
N LEU A 78 -0.83 2.13 -0.04
CA LEU A 78 -0.52 1.74 -1.41
C LEU A 78 0.97 1.89 -1.67
N MET A 79 1.60 0.81 -2.14
CA MET A 79 3.05 0.71 -2.30
C MET A 79 3.41 0.02 -3.62
N GLY A 80 4.68 0.10 -4.02
CA GLY A 80 5.17 -0.51 -5.27
C GLY A 80 6.60 -1.04 -5.14
N HIS A 81 7.50 -0.54 -5.99
CA HIS A 81 8.94 -0.76 -6.06
C HIS A 81 9.37 -2.15 -6.54
N ARG A 82 8.90 -3.23 -5.92
CA ARG A 82 9.38 -4.61 -6.21
C ARG A 82 8.66 -5.31 -7.37
N HIS A 83 7.69 -4.64 -7.98
CA HIS A 83 6.90 -5.19 -9.10
C HIS A 83 6.21 -6.52 -8.75
N VAL A 84 5.79 -6.69 -7.51
CA VAL A 84 5.07 -7.86 -7.02
C VAL A 84 3.74 -7.43 -6.43
N SER A 85 2.64 -7.93 -6.97
CA SER A 85 1.31 -7.71 -6.39
C SER A 85 1.16 -8.53 -5.11
N ARG A 86 0.88 -7.86 -4.01
CA ARG A 86 0.61 -8.50 -2.72
C ARG A 86 -0.34 -7.65 -1.89
N ILE A 87 -1.23 -8.34 -1.20
CA ILE A 87 -2.12 -7.75 -0.21
C ILE A 87 -1.83 -8.39 1.14
N LEU A 88 -1.67 -7.56 2.16
CA LEU A 88 -1.48 -7.97 3.54
C LEU A 88 -2.34 -7.08 4.43
N ARG A 89 -3.13 -7.67 5.33
CA ARG A 89 -3.91 -6.93 6.33
C ARG A 89 -3.25 -7.08 7.69
N ILE A 90 -3.02 -5.94 8.35
CA ILE A 90 -2.52 -5.86 9.73
C ILE A 90 -3.53 -5.02 10.51
N SER A 91 -4.20 -5.63 11.49
CA SER A 91 -5.33 -5.00 12.19
C SER A 91 -6.39 -4.53 11.19
N ASN A 92 -6.70 -3.25 11.15
CA ASN A 92 -7.66 -2.64 10.24
C ASN A 92 -7.00 -2.04 8.98
N THR A 93 -5.67 -1.97 8.92
CA THR A 93 -4.92 -1.41 7.80
C THR A 93 -4.61 -2.46 6.74
N THR A 94 -4.93 -2.19 5.49
CA THR A 94 -4.61 -3.05 4.36
C THR A 94 -3.43 -2.49 3.58
N LEU A 95 -2.33 -3.22 3.57
CA LEU A 95 -1.11 -2.93 2.83
C LEU A 95 -1.22 -3.55 1.43
N ILE A 96 -1.11 -2.75 0.38
CA ILE A 96 -1.29 -3.17 -1.01
C ILE A 96 -0.02 -2.84 -1.79
N ASN A 97 0.73 -3.86 -2.18
CA ASN A 97 1.83 -3.73 -3.10
C ASN A 97 1.33 -3.89 -4.54
N ALA A 98 1.63 -2.93 -5.40
CA ALA A 98 1.33 -3.01 -6.82
C ALA A 98 2.46 -3.72 -7.57
N ALA A 99 2.09 -4.48 -8.60
CA ALA A 99 3.02 -4.97 -9.61
C ALA A 99 3.43 -3.82 -10.57
N THR A 100 3.70 -4.14 -11.80
CA THR A 100 3.99 -3.15 -12.85
C THR A 100 3.12 -3.38 -14.07
N THR A 101 2.71 -2.31 -14.73
CA THR A 101 1.92 -2.37 -15.97
C THR A 101 2.80 -2.31 -17.22
N SER A 102 3.98 -1.71 -17.14
CA SER A 102 4.83 -1.38 -18.29
C SER A 102 6.17 -2.10 -18.30
N SER A 103 6.77 -2.40 -17.13
CA SER A 103 8.07 -3.06 -17.07
C SER A 103 7.97 -4.53 -17.48
N VAL A 104 8.95 -5.00 -18.23
CA VAL A 104 9.17 -6.43 -18.52
C VAL A 104 9.82 -7.18 -17.34
N ARG A 105 10.36 -6.44 -16.36
CA ARG A 105 10.96 -7.00 -15.15
C ARG A 105 9.86 -7.31 -14.12
N THR A 106 9.08 -8.34 -14.38
CA THR A 106 8.07 -8.82 -13.45
C THR A 106 8.69 -9.88 -12.53
N ARG A 107 8.48 -9.75 -11.23
CA ARG A 107 8.93 -10.73 -10.22
C ARG A 107 7.77 -11.59 -9.72
N GLY A 108 6.54 -11.22 -10.03
CA GLY A 108 5.33 -11.99 -9.71
C GLY A 108 4.97 -13.00 -10.79
N ARG A 109 4.20 -14.03 -10.41
CA ARG A 109 3.76 -15.10 -11.32
C ARG A 109 2.76 -14.64 -12.39
N LEU A 110 2.07 -13.52 -12.18
CA LEU A 110 0.99 -13.03 -13.03
C LEU A 110 1.46 -12.02 -14.10
N GLY A 111 2.75 -11.70 -14.16
CA GLY A 111 3.26 -10.76 -15.14
C GLY A 111 2.84 -9.31 -14.86
N ARG A 112 2.48 -8.55 -15.92
CA ARG A 112 2.08 -7.15 -15.80
C ARG A 112 0.68 -7.03 -15.26
N SER A 113 0.50 -6.26 -14.18
CA SER A 113 -0.79 -6.07 -13.54
C SER A 113 -0.89 -4.77 -12.74
N PHE A 114 -2.11 -4.39 -12.38
CA PHE A 114 -2.42 -3.31 -11.44
C PHE A 114 -3.56 -3.73 -10.51
N ASN A 115 -3.70 -3.03 -9.39
CA ASN A 115 -4.76 -3.31 -8.44
C ASN A 115 -5.97 -2.40 -8.69
N VAL A 116 -7.16 -2.97 -8.48
CA VAL A 116 -8.45 -2.25 -8.46
C VAL A 116 -9.07 -2.46 -7.09
N ILE A 117 -9.45 -1.37 -6.44
CA ILE A 117 -10.06 -1.39 -5.10
C ILE A 117 -11.47 -0.85 -5.23
N ASP A 118 -12.46 -1.72 -5.03
CA ASP A 118 -13.87 -1.34 -4.97
C ASP A 118 -14.25 -1.09 -3.51
N LEU A 119 -14.65 0.14 -3.21
CA LEU A 119 -15.17 0.56 -1.91
C LEU A 119 -16.68 0.68 -2.01
N PHE A 120 -17.41 -0.05 -1.17
CA PHE A 120 -18.87 -0.04 -1.17
C PHE A 120 -19.41 0.89 -0.06
N ALA A 121 -20.63 1.37 -0.26
CA ALA A 121 -21.27 2.29 0.67
C ALA A 121 -21.54 1.69 2.06
N ASP A 122 -21.63 0.37 2.15
CA ASP A 122 -21.75 -0.37 3.41
C ASP A 122 -20.40 -0.55 4.15
N GLY A 123 -19.30 -0.04 3.58
CA GLY A 123 -17.94 -0.17 4.13
C GLY A 123 -17.24 -1.48 3.74
N SER A 124 -17.89 -2.36 2.98
CA SER A 124 -17.20 -3.55 2.45
C SER A 124 -16.19 -3.17 1.36
N VAL A 125 -15.19 -4.03 1.16
CA VAL A 125 -14.08 -3.78 0.24
C VAL A 125 -13.79 -5.03 -0.58
N LYS A 126 -13.62 -4.86 -1.89
CA LYS A 126 -13.07 -5.90 -2.76
C LYS A 126 -11.81 -5.40 -3.44
N ILE A 127 -10.75 -6.20 -3.40
CA ILE A 127 -9.47 -5.86 -4.03
C ILE A 127 -9.17 -6.90 -5.10
N TYR A 128 -8.92 -6.41 -6.29
CA TYR A 128 -8.63 -7.23 -7.45
C TYR A 128 -7.24 -6.91 -8.01
N GLU A 129 -6.66 -7.89 -8.66
CA GLU A 129 -5.53 -7.72 -9.54
C GLU A 129 -6.00 -7.87 -10.98
N TRP A 130 -5.81 -6.82 -11.79
CA TRP A 130 -6.05 -6.86 -13.22
C TRP A 130 -4.78 -7.30 -13.93
N ASN A 131 -4.80 -8.48 -14.54
CA ASN A 131 -3.71 -8.95 -15.38
C ASN A 131 -3.83 -8.34 -16.78
N VAL A 132 -2.85 -7.50 -17.14
CA VAL A 132 -2.86 -6.76 -18.41
C VAL A 132 -2.71 -7.69 -19.62
N SER A 133 -1.91 -8.75 -19.49
CA SER A 133 -1.64 -9.67 -20.60
C SER A 133 -2.79 -10.62 -20.89
N LEU A 134 -3.55 -10.98 -19.86
CA LEU A 134 -4.70 -11.89 -19.97
C LEU A 134 -6.04 -11.15 -20.07
N ASP A 135 -6.02 -9.82 -19.95
CA ASP A 135 -7.21 -8.98 -19.82
C ASP A 135 -8.21 -9.54 -18.78
N LYS A 136 -7.70 -9.91 -17.63
CA LYS A 136 -8.47 -10.62 -16.61
C LYS A 136 -8.37 -10.00 -15.24
N ARG A 137 -9.54 -9.82 -14.61
CA ARG A 137 -9.70 -9.36 -13.23
C ARG A 137 -9.75 -10.57 -12.28
N ILE A 138 -8.86 -10.61 -11.29
CA ILE A 138 -8.72 -11.70 -10.33
C ILE A 138 -8.97 -11.14 -8.94
N LEU A 139 -9.97 -11.67 -8.22
CA LEU A 139 -10.24 -11.29 -6.84
C LEU A 139 -9.08 -11.76 -5.94
N LYS A 140 -8.48 -10.85 -5.19
CA LYS A 140 -7.32 -11.10 -4.31
C LYS A 140 -7.70 -11.07 -2.84
N ALA A 141 -8.61 -10.16 -2.46
CA ALA A 141 -9.12 -10.04 -1.09
C ALA A 141 -10.53 -9.46 -1.09
N GLU A 142 -11.30 -9.86 -0.11
CA GLU A 142 -12.63 -9.33 0.19
C GLU A 142 -12.76 -9.16 1.70
N TYR A 143 -13.22 -7.98 2.13
CA TYR A 143 -13.44 -7.67 3.53
C TYR A 143 -14.87 -7.22 3.73
N PRO A 144 -15.57 -7.77 4.73
CA PRO A 144 -16.91 -7.30 5.10
C PRO A 144 -16.85 -5.87 5.64
N PRO A 145 -18.00 -5.20 5.79
CA PRO A 145 -18.08 -3.92 6.48
C PRO A 145 -17.36 -4.02 7.83
N SER A 146 -16.55 -3.01 8.17
CA SER A 146 -16.00 -2.93 9.53
C SER A 146 -17.18 -2.79 10.49
N LEU A 147 -17.33 -3.74 11.41
CA LEU A 147 -18.28 -3.58 12.50
C LEU A 147 -17.76 -2.37 13.30
N THR A 148 -18.35 -1.20 13.05
CA THR A 148 -18.19 -0.05 13.94
C THR A 148 -18.91 -0.43 15.23
N SER A 149 -18.13 -0.87 16.22
CA SER A 149 -18.59 -1.00 17.62
C SER A 149 -18.66 0.38 18.25
#